data_b9c207275e0d8f016cdd0f0fcf4a1321
#
_entry.id   b9c207275e0d8f016cdd0f0fcf4a1321
#
_cell.length_a   1.000
_cell.length_b   1.000
_cell.length_c   1.000
_cell.angle_alpha   90.00
_cell.angle_beta   90.00
_cell.angle_gamma   90.00
#
_symmetry.space_group_name_H-M   'P 1'
#
loop_
_entity.id
_entity.type
_entity.pdbx_description
1 polymer ?
#
loop_
_entity_poly.entity_id
_entity_poly.type
_entity_poly.pdbx_seq_one_letter_code
_entity_poly.pdbx_strand_id
1 'polypeptide(L)'
;MYFLLQKVILPNIDLCTEEQLYFRTQGGKYNYTSRNLLVPRHKVAYFDTFFNAFSIKKWKKYTTLTSLFLRVNIIGRGTITVRHKENGVIRVLKQIDFKSSCNISDEIEIDISKINFGYIYVEWQSDEDSVLNGFELLTKDHVSKSSMALVITTYNRKEAVTKTINRINKTLLTQSEFKDRFKLIVVNNGEAINHPSGNGIIVINNENLGGSGGFMRGLIEAGKINDVKHVIFMDDDGSCEIESICRTHAFLLMAKDKNTVVTGCMLFEDNPAIIHESGAIWYRDFLHYPDKHYLDAREIDSLDTFDNERKIGYGGWWFFAFNINAIEYYSFPFFVRGDDLLFGYMHKKHNIVTLNGVASWQMDFERKISVLNSYLNFRTVAVPALISKRKFAALLLSVFFVREVFLASFSCRYELARAMIMSYNDCLSGREFWEDNVDLLEIRKRINAITHNEKFNVEGIDIVNGCVDYPCSGKEKAIYKFFRCITLNGHLIPAFFLIKKPIVVDYRHYHPTKFSFRRITIYHLNIENGKLLKLTHSKMEFFKVIINGLFTAVKNFYRFKSAKKEMKNSLPYLTSKLFWYKKFNKKSEDKY
;
A
#
# COMPACT_ATOMS: atom_id res chain seq x y z
N MET A 1 -18.76 19.88 -24.38
CA MET A 1 -18.95 19.68 -22.90
C MET A 1 -17.58 19.47 -22.31
N TYR A 2 -17.28 20.13 -21.19
CA TYR A 2 -16.02 19.95 -20.49
C TYR A 2 -16.09 18.74 -19.55
N PHE A 3 -14.99 17.99 -19.45
CA PHE A 3 -14.84 16.86 -18.55
C PHE A 3 -13.76 17.17 -17.51
N LEU A 4 -14.07 16.89 -16.24
CA LEU A 4 -13.15 17.11 -15.11
C LEU A 4 -12.05 16.05 -15.08
N LEU A 5 -10.78 16.50 -15.13
CA LEU A 5 -9.60 15.65 -15.01
C LEU A 5 -9.09 15.62 -13.58
N GLN A 6 -8.95 16.79 -12.97
CA GLN A 6 -8.38 16.97 -11.65
C GLN A 6 -8.95 18.22 -10.99
N LYS A 7 -9.41 18.08 -9.75
CA LYS A 7 -9.79 19.18 -8.87
C LYS A 7 -8.68 19.44 -7.86
N VAL A 8 -8.50 20.70 -7.46
CA VAL A 8 -7.57 21.01 -6.37
C VAL A 8 -8.00 20.28 -5.10
N ILE A 9 -7.01 19.72 -4.41
CA ILE A 9 -7.20 19.15 -3.09
C ILE A 9 -6.68 20.16 -2.06
N LEU A 10 -7.49 20.46 -1.06
CA LEU A 10 -7.14 21.30 0.09
C LEU A 10 -7.12 20.45 1.36
N PRO A 11 -6.33 20.81 2.38
CA PRO A 11 -6.18 20.03 3.62
C PRO A 11 -7.51 19.65 4.25
N ASN A 12 -7.56 18.45 4.82
CA ASN A 12 -8.75 17.92 5.48
C ASN A 12 -8.40 17.45 6.90
N ILE A 13 -9.08 18.02 7.90
CA ILE A 13 -8.83 17.71 9.31
C ILE A 13 -9.06 16.23 9.65
N ASP A 14 -9.94 15.55 8.90
CA ASP A 14 -10.25 14.15 9.10
C ASP A 14 -9.26 13.19 8.42
N LEU A 15 -8.32 13.71 7.61
CA LEU A 15 -7.34 12.92 6.85
C LEU A 15 -5.90 13.39 7.06
N CYS A 16 -5.58 14.59 6.59
CA CYS A 16 -4.23 15.13 6.67
C CYS A 16 -4.26 16.66 6.74
N THR A 17 -3.52 17.21 7.70
CA THR A 17 -3.38 18.66 7.94
C THR A 17 -1.99 19.19 7.55
N GLU A 18 -1.15 18.38 6.90
CA GLU A 18 0.18 18.79 6.42
C GLU A 18 0.01 19.68 5.18
N GLU A 19 -0.14 21.00 5.38
CA GLU A 19 -0.48 21.98 4.33
C GLU A 19 0.48 21.94 3.14
N GLN A 20 1.77 21.67 3.37
CA GLN A 20 2.79 21.64 2.31
C GLN A 20 2.59 20.54 1.27
N LEU A 21 1.79 19.53 1.56
CA LEU A 21 1.38 18.53 0.57
C LEU A 21 0.34 19.08 -0.42
N TYR A 22 -0.38 20.14 -0.06
CA TYR A 22 -1.53 20.67 -0.79
C TYR A 22 -1.25 22.03 -1.44
N PHE A 23 -0.64 22.95 -0.71
CA PHE A 23 -0.25 24.26 -1.21
C PHE A 23 0.94 24.82 -0.43
N ARG A 24 1.55 25.85 -0.98
CA ARG A 24 2.55 26.65 -0.30
C ARG A 24 2.15 28.11 -0.42
N THR A 25 2.35 28.89 0.63
CA THR A 25 1.99 30.30 0.62
C THR A 25 2.93 31.13 1.48
N GLN A 26 3.05 32.41 1.12
CA GLN A 26 3.75 33.42 1.91
C GLN A 26 2.72 34.27 2.65
N GLY A 27 2.35 33.84 3.87
CA GLY A 27 1.43 34.59 4.75
C GLY A 27 -0.06 34.35 4.49
N GLY A 28 -0.45 33.44 3.61
CA GLY A 28 -1.84 32.98 3.50
C GLY A 28 -2.25 32.13 4.72
N LYS A 29 -3.55 32.03 4.96
CA LYS A 29 -4.13 31.24 6.05
C LYS A 29 -5.22 30.32 5.51
N TYR A 30 -5.10 29.02 5.81
CA TYR A 30 -6.13 28.06 5.46
C TYR A 30 -7.24 28.03 6.52
N ASN A 31 -8.48 28.08 6.07
CA ASN A 31 -9.66 27.95 6.93
C ASN A 31 -10.24 26.55 6.79
N TYR A 32 -10.04 25.71 7.80
CA TYR A 32 -10.50 24.31 7.80
C TYR A 32 -12.02 24.16 7.82
N THR A 33 -12.75 25.15 8.37
CA THR A 33 -14.22 25.12 8.44
C THR A 33 -14.85 25.39 7.07
N SER A 34 -14.43 26.48 6.40
CA SER A 34 -14.93 26.87 5.08
C SER A 34 -14.18 26.21 3.94
N ARG A 35 -13.09 25.52 4.23
CA ARG A 35 -12.20 24.82 3.27
C ARG A 35 -11.72 25.73 2.15
N ASN A 36 -11.22 26.90 2.51
CA ASN A 36 -10.66 27.87 1.57
C ASN A 36 -9.35 28.45 2.06
N LEU A 37 -8.57 28.99 1.13
CA LEU A 37 -7.30 29.65 1.42
C LEU A 37 -7.49 31.17 1.33
N LEU A 38 -7.25 31.86 2.44
CA LEU A 38 -7.20 33.31 2.51
C LEU A 38 -5.81 33.75 2.08
N VAL A 39 -5.72 34.51 1.00
CA VAL A 39 -4.46 35.05 0.48
C VAL A 39 -4.47 36.57 0.65
N PRO A 40 -3.64 37.11 1.55
CA PRO A 40 -3.57 38.54 1.79
C PRO A 40 -3.05 39.32 0.56
N ARG A 41 -3.31 40.62 0.56
CA ARG A 41 -2.83 41.54 -0.47
C ARG A 41 -1.32 41.38 -0.74
N HIS A 42 -0.93 41.34 -2.00
CA HIS A 42 0.45 41.16 -2.49
C HIS A 42 1.14 39.85 -2.04
N LYS A 43 0.38 38.83 -1.68
CA LYS A 43 0.88 37.51 -1.36
C LYS A 43 0.58 36.52 -2.48
N VAL A 44 1.31 35.38 -2.46
CA VAL A 44 1.21 34.35 -3.48
C VAL A 44 0.89 33.01 -2.84
N ALA A 45 0.03 32.23 -3.50
CA ALA A 45 -0.23 30.84 -3.23
C ALA A 45 0.24 29.97 -4.42
N TYR A 46 1.01 28.91 -4.13
CA TYR A 46 1.60 28.01 -5.09
C TYR A 46 1.00 26.61 -4.93
N PHE A 47 0.68 25.97 -6.04
CA PHE A 47 0.11 24.60 -6.08
C PHE A 47 1.03 23.60 -6.77
N ASP A 48 2.33 23.85 -6.75
CA ASP A 48 3.40 22.94 -7.19
C ASP A 48 3.72 21.90 -6.11
N THR A 49 2.70 21.18 -5.67
CA THR A 49 2.73 20.28 -4.52
C THR A 49 2.34 18.87 -4.91
N PHE A 50 2.58 17.92 -4.01
CA PHE A 50 2.28 16.51 -4.24
C PHE A 50 0.84 16.27 -4.69
N PHE A 51 -0.15 16.91 -4.04
CA PHE A 51 -1.56 16.71 -4.38
C PHE A 51 -2.03 17.51 -5.59
N ASN A 52 -1.42 18.65 -5.91
CA ASN A 52 -2.03 19.58 -6.85
C ASN A 52 -1.26 19.82 -8.16
N ALA A 53 0.00 19.42 -8.24
CA ALA A 53 0.70 19.42 -9.52
C ALA A 53 0.11 18.39 -10.49
N PHE A 54 -0.01 18.76 -11.77
CA PHE A 54 -0.57 17.93 -12.83
C PHE A 54 0.56 17.37 -13.71
N SER A 55 0.83 16.07 -13.65
CA SER A 55 1.88 15.43 -14.46
C SER A 55 1.44 15.34 -15.92
N ILE A 56 1.78 16.33 -16.72
CA ILE A 56 1.45 16.35 -18.16
C ILE A 56 2.07 15.15 -18.89
N LYS A 57 3.28 14.73 -18.48
CA LYS A 57 3.97 13.56 -19.02
C LYS A 57 3.11 12.30 -18.90
N LYS A 58 2.61 11.98 -17.70
CA LYS A 58 1.84 10.74 -17.45
C LYS A 58 0.48 10.80 -18.16
N TRP A 59 -0.21 11.94 -18.09
CA TRP A 59 -1.49 12.11 -18.78
C TRP A 59 -1.34 11.97 -20.29
N LYS A 60 -0.39 12.63 -20.93
CA LYS A 60 -0.19 12.49 -22.39
C LYS A 60 0.31 11.12 -22.82
N LYS A 61 1.18 10.50 -22.01
CA LYS A 61 1.75 9.18 -22.33
C LYS A 61 0.69 8.09 -22.32
N TYR A 62 -0.12 8.03 -21.27
CA TYR A 62 -1.05 6.91 -21.03
C TYR A 62 -2.48 7.17 -21.44
N THR A 63 -2.88 8.42 -21.66
CA THR A 63 -4.26 8.80 -22.00
C THR A 63 -4.33 9.50 -23.35
N THR A 64 -5.56 9.68 -23.84
CA THR A 64 -5.85 10.39 -25.08
C THR A 64 -5.90 11.91 -24.93
N LEU A 65 -5.33 12.47 -23.86
CA LEU A 65 -5.34 13.90 -23.57
C LEU A 65 -4.64 14.72 -24.64
N THR A 66 -5.34 15.69 -25.23
CA THR A 66 -4.85 16.64 -26.23
C THR A 66 -5.16 18.09 -25.89
N SER A 67 -6.21 18.35 -25.09
CA SER A 67 -6.65 19.69 -24.69
C SER A 67 -6.72 19.84 -23.17
N LEU A 68 -6.35 21.02 -22.66
CA LEU A 68 -6.36 21.31 -21.21
C LEU A 68 -6.95 22.70 -20.96
N PHE A 69 -7.85 22.78 -19.99
CA PHE A 69 -8.50 24.02 -19.57
C PHE A 69 -8.43 24.15 -18.06
N LEU A 70 -8.28 25.37 -17.57
CA LEU A 70 -8.34 25.75 -16.17
C LEU A 70 -9.64 26.48 -15.90
N ARG A 71 -10.35 26.10 -14.83
CA ARG A 71 -11.47 26.85 -14.24
C ARG A 71 -11.08 27.18 -12.80
N VAL A 72 -11.23 28.41 -12.38
CA VAL A 72 -10.88 28.85 -11.02
C VAL A 72 -12.10 29.33 -10.25
N ASN A 73 -12.05 29.14 -8.93
CA ASN A 73 -13.04 29.61 -7.99
C ASN A 73 -12.32 30.48 -6.95
N ILE A 74 -12.24 31.78 -7.26
CA ILE A 74 -11.53 32.78 -6.46
C ILE A 74 -12.45 34.01 -6.31
N ILE A 75 -12.47 34.58 -5.13
CA ILE A 75 -13.10 35.87 -4.83
C ILE A 75 -11.99 36.88 -4.57
N GLY A 76 -11.92 37.93 -5.35
CA GLY A 76 -10.88 38.96 -5.25
C GLY A 76 -10.27 39.31 -6.59
N ARG A 77 -9.21 40.15 -6.52
CA ARG A 77 -8.45 40.61 -7.68
C ARG A 77 -6.99 40.19 -7.57
N GLY A 78 -6.40 39.81 -8.70
CA GLY A 78 -5.00 39.40 -8.80
C GLY A 78 -4.65 38.75 -10.11
N THR A 79 -3.53 38.05 -10.16
CA THR A 79 -2.99 37.40 -11.34
C THR A 79 -2.95 35.88 -11.15
N ILE A 80 -3.57 35.14 -12.07
CA ILE A 80 -3.45 33.69 -12.18
C ILE A 80 -2.29 33.40 -13.13
N THR A 81 -1.32 32.61 -12.70
CA THR A 81 -0.22 32.15 -13.55
C THR A 81 -0.23 30.63 -13.61
N VAL A 82 -0.33 30.08 -14.81
CA VAL A 82 -0.13 28.65 -15.07
C VAL A 82 1.31 28.43 -15.46
N ARG A 83 2.02 27.60 -14.72
CA ARG A 83 3.42 27.30 -14.95
C ARG A 83 3.63 25.86 -15.34
N HIS A 84 4.68 25.63 -16.10
CA HIS A 84 5.23 24.32 -16.45
C HIS A 84 6.63 24.19 -15.88
N LYS A 85 6.91 23.10 -15.17
CA LYS A 85 8.26 22.77 -14.69
C LYS A 85 8.70 21.44 -15.31
N GLU A 86 9.90 21.47 -15.88
CA GLU A 86 10.57 20.30 -16.46
C GLU A 86 12.07 20.39 -16.17
N ASN A 87 12.64 19.35 -15.54
CA ASN A 87 14.07 19.25 -15.19
C ASN A 87 14.62 20.51 -14.48
N GLY A 88 13.87 21.06 -13.53
CA GLY A 88 14.22 22.27 -12.79
C GLY A 88 13.97 23.59 -13.52
N VAL A 89 13.64 23.56 -14.81
CA VAL A 89 13.31 24.77 -15.59
C VAL A 89 11.82 25.07 -15.50
N ILE A 90 11.49 26.31 -15.11
CA ILE A 90 10.12 26.80 -14.98
C ILE A 90 9.81 27.78 -16.12
N ARG A 91 8.66 27.58 -16.76
CA ARG A 91 8.15 28.43 -17.85
C ARG A 91 6.72 28.85 -17.54
N VAL A 92 6.34 30.06 -17.93
CA VAL A 92 4.95 30.53 -17.89
C VAL A 92 4.24 30.03 -19.15
N LEU A 93 3.13 29.30 -18.97
CA LEU A 93 2.28 28.86 -20.08
C LEU A 93 1.15 29.86 -20.33
N LYS A 94 0.58 30.40 -19.26
CA LYS A 94 -0.51 31.36 -19.32
C LYS A 94 -0.43 32.28 -18.11
N GLN A 95 -0.73 33.55 -18.34
CA GLN A 95 -0.88 34.55 -17.26
C GLN A 95 -2.11 35.39 -17.58
N ILE A 96 -2.93 35.63 -16.58
CA ILE A 96 -4.23 36.31 -16.73
C ILE A 96 -4.46 37.17 -15.52
N ASP A 97 -4.77 38.44 -15.75
CA ASP A 97 -5.30 39.32 -14.73
C ASP A 97 -6.76 38.92 -14.46
N PHE A 98 -7.06 38.62 -13.23
CA PHE A 98 -8.34 38.09 -12.81
C PHE A 98 -9.00 39.01 -11.80
N LYS A 99 -10.28 39.27 -12.00
CA LYS A 99 -11.12 39.97 -11.06
C LYS A 99 -12.49 39.33 -11.04
N SER A 100 -12.90 38.84 -9.90
CA SER A 100 -14.23 38.28 -9.73
C SER A 100 -14.87 38.72 -8.41
N SER A 101 -16.08 39.17 -8.53
CA SER A 101 -17.04 39.29 -7.42
C SER A 101 -17.95 38.04 -7.36
N CYS A 102 -17.93 37.22 -8.42
CA CYS A 102 -18.70 35.96 -8.57
C CYS A 102 -17.73 34.78 -8.63
N ASN A 103 -18.06 33.69 -7.97
CA ASN A 103 -17.15 32.62 -7.54
C ASN A 103 -16.41 31.80 -8.63
N ILE A 104 -16.83 31.80 -9.90
CA ILE A 104 -16.29 30.86 -10.89
C ILE A 104 -15.92 31.62 -12.18
N SER A 105 -14.72 31.33 -12.73
CA SER A 105 -14.28 31.85 -14.03
C SER A 105 -14.90 31.09 -15.21
N ASP A 106 -14.82 31.71 -16.38
CA ASP A 106 -14.86 30.96 -17.63
C ASP A 106 -13.66 30.02 -17.74
N GLU A 107 -13.73 29.04 -18.64
CA GLU A 107 -12.66 28.09 -18.88
C GLU A 107 -11.50 28.73 -19.65
N ILE A 108 -10.33 28.72 -19.03
CA ILE A 108 -9.08 29.26 -19.54
C ILE A 108 -8.33 28.18 -20.29
N GLU A 109 -8.14 28.31 -21.59
CA GLU A 109 -7.36 27.35 -22.37
C GLU A 109 -5.87 27.44 -22.06
N ILE A 110 -5.24 26.26 -21.85
CA ILE A 110 -3.81 26.09 -21.64
C ILE A 110 -3.22 25.34 -22.82
N ASP A 111 -2.35 25.99 -23.60
CA ASP A 111 -1.69 25.33 -24.72
C ASP A 111 -0.66 24.29 -24.21
N ILE A 112 -1.02 23.04 -24.38
CA ILE A 112 -0.17 21.89 -24.05
C ILE A 112 0.42 21.20 -25.28
N SER A 113 0.21 21.72 -26.50
CA SER A 113 0.58 21.07 -27.76
C SER A 113 2.03 20.66 -27.84
N LYS A 114 2.94 21.51 -27.36
CA LYS A 114 4.41 21.33 -27.38
C LYS A 114 5.01 20.75 -26.10
N ILE A 115 4.18 20.40 -25.10
CA ILE A 115 4.63 19.94 -23.80
C ILE A 115 4.37 18.44 -23.65
N ASN A 116 5.41 17.64 -23.42
CA ASN A 116 5.31 16.18 -23.29
C ASN A 116 5.92 15.64 -21.99
N PHE A 117 6.59 16.47 -21.20
CA PHE A 117 7.29 16.08 -19.97
C PHE A 117 7.00 17.06 -18.85
N GLY A 118 7.36 16.67 -17.62
CA GLY A 118 7.22 17.51 -16.45
C GLY A 118 5.77 17.65 -15.95
N TYR A 119 5.53 18.71 -15.22
CA TYR A 119 4.22 18.97 -14.61
C TYR A 119 3.79 20.43 -14.73
N ILE A 120 2.48 20.62 -14.71
CA ILE A 120 1.80 21.91 -14.75
C ILE A 120 1.23 22.20 -13.37
N TYR A 121 1.30 23.46 -12.94
CA TYR A 121 0.73 23.92 -11.68
C TYR A 121 0.22 25.34 -11.79
N VAL A 122 -0.64 25.72 -10.84
CA VAL A 122 -1.29 27.03 -10.75
C VAL A 122 -0.62 27.86 -9.65
N GLU A 123 -0.46 29.16 -9.91
CA GLU A 123 -0.12 30.16 -8.92
C GLU A 123 -1.21 31.23 -8.88
N TRP A 124 -1.51 31.70 -7.70
CA TRP A 124 -2.38 32.86 -7.47
C TRP A 124 -1.62 33.95 -6.75
N GLN A 125 -1.44 35.11 -7.40
CA GLN A 125 -0.89 36.32 -6.80
C GLN A 125 -2.01 37.33 -6.60
N SER A 126 -2.22 37.75 -5.37
CA SER A 126 -3.34 38.58 -4.97
C SER A 126 -2.95 40.06 -4.99
N ASP A 127 -3.81 40.95 -5.56
CA ASP A 127 -3.68 42.40 -5.51
C ASP A 127 -4.44 43.02 -4.32
N GLU A 128 -5.39 42.26 -3.76
CA GLU A 128 -6.20 42.64 -2.56
C GLU A 128 -6.41 41.38 -1.72
N ASP A 129 -6.95 41.50 -0.52
CA ASP A 129 -7.28 40.32 0.27
C ASP A 129 -8.29 39.46 -0.49
N SER A 130 -7.96 38.20 -0.72
CA SER A 130 -8.71 37.28 -1.58
C SER A 130 -8.97 35.96 -0.92
N VAL A 131 -10.01 35.26 -1.42
CA VAL A 131 -10.42 33.92 -0.98
C VAL A 131 -10.33 32.96 -2.15
N LEU A 132 -9.43 31.99 -2.06
CA LEU A 132 -9.32 30.92 -3.03
C LEU A 132 -10.10 29.70 -2.52
N ASN A 133 -11.21 29.38 -3.19
CA ASN A 133 -12.04 28.21 -2.93
C ASN A 133 -11.54 26.96 -3.69
N GLY A 134 -10.84 27.14 -4.81
CA GLY A 134 -10.23 26.06 -5.56
C GLY A 134 -10.05 26.36 -7.05
N PHE A 135 -9.62 25.31 -7.75
CA PHE A 135 -9.57 25.29 -9.21
C PHE A 135 -9.77 23.87 -9.75
N GLU A 136 -10.06 23.78 -11.04
CA GLU A 136 -10.31 22.53 -11.75
C GLU A 136 -9.53 22.51 -13.06
N LEU A 137 -8.94 21.38 -13.39
CA LEU A 137 -8.36 21.10 -14.69
C LEU A 137 -9.33 20.24 -15.50
N LEU A 138 -9.66 20.69 -16.70
CA LEU A 138 -10.71 20.14 -17.54
C LEU A 138 -10.18 19.81 -18.94
N THR A 139 -10.90 18.99 -19.68
CA THR A 139 -10.63 18.74 -21.10
C THR A 139 -11.91 18.79 -21.92
N LYS A 140 -11.78 19.06 -23.25
CA LYS A 140 -12.83 18.88 -24.25
C LYS A 140 -12.69 17.57 -25.01
N ASP A 141 -11.63 16.81 -24.73
CA ASP A 141 -11.38 15.55 -25.41
C ASP A 141 -12.49 14.54 -25.14
N HIS A 142 -12.62 13.58 -26.04
CA HIS A 142 -13.59 12.51 -25.88
C HIS A 142 -13.21 11.61 -24.69
N VAL A 143 -14.18 11.39 -23.79
CA VAL A 143 -14.01 10.52 -22.62
C VAL A 143 -15.03 9.40 -22.70
N SER A 144 -14.57 8.16 -22.53
CA SER A 144 -15.46 6.99 -22.52
C SER A 144 -16.39 7.03 -21.31
N LYS A 145 -17.60 6.51 -21.48
CA LYS A 145 -18.58 6.44 -20.39
C LYS A 145 -18.57 5.05 -19.78
N SER A 146 -18.25 4.96 -18.52
CA SER A 146 -18.40 3.74 -17.71
C SER A 146 -18.32 4.08 -16.24
N SER A 147 -18.82 3.19 -15.40
CA SER A 147 -18.73 3.32 -13.94
C SER A 147 -17.50 2.62 -13.40
N MET A 148 -17.11 3.00 -12.16
CA MET A 148 -16.08 2.37 -11.35
C MET A 148 -16.68 1.79 -10.08
N ALA A 149 -16.35 0.53 -9.75
CA ALA A 149 -16.68 -0.06 -8.47
C ALA A 149 -15.53 0.11 -7.46
N LEU A 150 -15.83 0.71 -6.33
CA LEU A 150 -14.93 0.75 -5.18
C LEU A 150 -15.17 -0.54 -4.39
N VAL A 151 -14.17 -1.41 -4.34
CA VAL A 151 -14.23 -2.68 -3.61
C VAL A 151 -13.40 -2.55 -2.34
N ILE A 152 -14.08 -2.68 -1.21
CA ILE A 152 -13.49 -2.64 0.12
C ILE A 152 -13.69 -3.99 0.79
N THR A 153 -12.63 -4.54 1.40
CA THR A 153 -12.74 -5.74 2.24
C THR A 153 -12.47 -5.38 3.70
N THR A 154 -13.28 -5.92 4.62
CA THR A 154 -13.17 -5.62 6.06
C THR A 154 -13.31 -6.89 6.89
N TYR A 155 -12.67 -6.89 8.08
CA TYR A 155 -12.77 -7.97 9.05
C TYR A 155 -12.80 -7.41 10.48
N ASN A 156 -13.96 -7.54 11.16
CA ASN A 156 -14.19 -7.10 12.55
C ASN A 156 -13.83 -5.63 12.83
N ARG A 157 -14.02 -4.74 11.83
CA ARG A 157 -13.76 -3.29 11.91
C ARG A 157 -15.03 -2.49 11.56
N LYS A 158 -16.15 -2.87 12.15
CA LYS A 158 -17.49 -2.33 11.85
C LYS A 158 -17.54 -0.80 11.91
N GLU A 159 -16.93 -0.19 12.91
CA GLU A 159 -16.93 1.28 13.06
C GLU A 159 -16.16 1.96 11.94
N ALA A 160 -14.94 1.49 11.62
CA ALA A 160 -14.09 2.05 10.58
C ALA A 160 -14.77 1.97 9.21
N VAL A 161 -15.26 0.78 8.84
CA VAL A 161 -15.93 0.59 7.55
C VAL A 161 -17.23 1.38 7.45
N THR A 162 -17.99 1.53 8.54
CA THR A 162 -19.21 2.34 8.56
C THR A 162 -18.91 3.82 8.35
N LYS A 163 -17.85 4.35 8.96
CA LYS A 163 -17.37 5.72 8.70
C LYS A 163 -16.99 5.89 7.23
N THR A 164 -16.27 4.93 6.65
CA THR A 164 -15.87 4.94 5.24
C THR A 164 -17.08 4.90 4.30
N ILE A 165 -18.06 4.01 4.56
CA ILE A 165 -19.32 3.94 3.79
C ILE A 165 -20.03 5.30 3.81
N ASN A 166 -20.22 5.88 5.00
CA ASN A 166 -20.91 7.16 5.16
C ASN A 166 -20.17 8.29 4.45
N ARG A 167 -18.83 8.33 4.54
CA ARG A 167 -18.02 9.33 3.85
C ARG A 167 -18.16 9.21 2.34
N ILE A 168 -17.97 8.02 1.77
CA ILE A 168 -18.09 7.78 0.33
C ILE A 168 -19.51 8.09 -0.16
N ASN A 169 -20.52 7.67 0.59
CA ASN A 169 -21.91 7.98 0.24
C ASN A 169 -22.14 9.50 0.16
N LYS A 170 -21.77 10.23 1.21
CA LYS A 170 -21.97 11.69 1.29
C LYS A 170 -21.19 12.48 0.26
N THR A 171 -19.94 12.08 -0.02
CA THR A 171 -19.00 12.90 -0.81
C THR A 171 -18.87 12.45 -2.26
N LEU A 172 -19.35 11.26 -2.60
CA LEU A 172 -19.21 10.70 -3.94
C LEU A 172 -20.53 10.20 -4.52
N LEU A 173 -21.23 9.27 -3.85
CA LEU A 173 -22.38 8.58 -4.45
C LEU A 173 -23.65 9.45 -4.55
N THR A 174 -23.87 10.36 -3.61
CA THR A 174 -25.04 11.26 -3.58
C THR A 174 -24.82 12.59 -4.29
N GLN A 175 -23.58 12.90 -4.70
CA GLN A 175 -23.29 14.12 -5.42
C GLN A 175 -23.78 14.04 -6.88
N SER A 176 -24.51 15.04 -7.32
CA SER A 176 -25.08 15.09 -8.70
C SER A 176 -24.02 15.03 -9.78
N GLU A 177 -22.84 15.59 -9.54
CA GLU A 177 -21.68 15.58 -10.43
C GLU A 177 -21.16 14.16 -10.70
N PHE A 178 -21.28 13.25 -9.74
CA PHE A 178 -20.78 11.87 -9.80
C PHE A 178 -21.88 10.82 -9.89
N LYS A 179 -23.13 11.25 -10.09
CA LYS A 179 -24.29 10.37 -10.18
C LYS A 179 -24.02 9.22 -11.17
N ASP A 180 -24.26 8.01 -10.70
CA ASP A 180 -24.10 6.75 -11.45
C ASP A 180 -22.66 6.42 -11.91
N ARG A 181 -21.67 7.28 -11.64
CA ARG A 181 -20.28 7.02 -12.02
C ARG A 181 -19.55 6.05 -11.09
N PHE A 182 -20.05 5.90 -9.86
CA PHE A 182 -19.40 5.08 -8.84
C PHE A 182 -20.40 4.13 -8.18
N LYS A 183 -19.90 2.95 -7.83
CA LYS A 183 -20.59 1.95 -7.00
C LYS A 183 -19.65 1.56 -5.86
N LEU A 184 -20.21 1.30 -4.67
CA LEU A 184 -19.44 0.85 -3.52
C LEU A 184 -19.82 -0.60 -3.19
N ILE A 185 -18.85 -1.48 -3.18
CA ILE A 185 -19.00 -2.90 -2.82
C ILE A 185 -18.15 -3.17 -1.57
N VAL A 186 -18.80 -3.45 -0.46
CA VAL A 186 -18.15 -3.80 0.80
C VAL A 186 -18.28 -5.29 1.03
N VAL A 187 -17.15 -5.99 1.08
CA VAL A 187 -17.08 -7.41 1.42
C VAL A 187 -16.65 -7.56 2.86
N ASN A 188 -17.58 -7.96 3.70
CA ASN A 188 -17.36 -8.15 5.12
C ASN A 188 -17.06 -9.61 5.42
N ASN A 189 -15.85 -9.89 5.86
CA ASN A 189 -15.34 -11.21 6.23
C ASN A 189 -15.51 -11.53 7.73
N GLY A 190 -16.13 -10.61 8.50
CA GLY A 190 -16.28 -10.70 9.95
C GLY A 190 -17.73 -10.83 10.41
N GLU A 191 -18.01 -10.30 11.61
CA GLU A 191 -19.36 -10.22 12.12
C GLU A 191 -20.29 -9.45 11.18
N ALA A 192 -21.52 -9.92 11.02
CA ALA A 192 -22.46 -9.37 10.04
C ALA A 192 -22.68 -7.86 10.20
N ILE A 193 -22.57 -7.15 9.09
CA ILE A 193 -22.89 -5.73 9.00
C ILE A 193 -24.25 -5.60 8.34
N ASN A 194 -25.21 -5.11 9.12
CA ASN A 194 -26.54 -4.80 8.63
C ASN A 194 -26.54 -3.36 8.10
N HIS A 195 -26.25 -3.21 6.82
CA HIS A 195 -26.37 -1.95 6.10
C HIS A 195 -27.35 -2.15 4.94
N PRO A 196 -28.35 -1.28 4.77
CA PRO A 196 -29.28 -1.40 3.65
C PRO A 196 -28.50 -1.23 2.33
N SER A 197 -28.66 -2.20 1.44
CA SER A 197 -28.17 -2.08 0.06
C SER A 197 -29.09 -1.12 -0.69
N GLY A 198 -28.49 -0.23 -1.48
CA GLY A 198 -29.22 0.78 -2.25
C GLY A 198 -28.33 1.97 -2.59
N ASN A 199 -28.79 2.88 -3.43
CA ASN A 199 -28.04 4.09 -3.83
C ASN A 199 -26.60 3.83 -4.30
N GLY A 200 -26.34 2.69 -4.97
CA GLY A 200 -25.01 2.33 -5.43
C GLY A 200 -24.12 1.65 -4.37
N ILE A 201 -24.65 1.28 -3.20
CA ILE A 201 -23.96 0.57 -2.13
C ILE A 201 -24.42 -0.89 -2.09
N ILE A 202 -23.48 -1.82 -2.08
CA ILE A 202 -23.68 -3.26 -1.95
C ILE A 202 -22.82 -3.76 -0.79
N VAL A 203 -23.44 -4.34 0.24
CA VAL A 203 -22.73 -4.95 1.37
C VAL A 203 -22.92 -6.46 1.32
N ILE A 204 -21.81 -7.21 1.36
CA ILE A 204 -21.80 -8.67 1.25
C ILE A 204 -21.14 -9.23 2.51
N ASN A 205 -21.91 -9.99 3.30
CA ASN A 205 -21.34 -10.77 4.38
C ASN A 205 -20.77 -12.07 3.80
N ASN A 206 -19.48 -12.26 3.95
CA ASN A 206 -18.70 -13.32 3.34
C ASN A 206 -18.00 -14.17 4.41
N GLU A 207 -17.60 -15.39 4.08
CA GLU A 207 -16.70 -16.15 4.95
C GLU A 207 -15.32 -15.49 5.00
N ASN A 208 -14.63 -15.64 6.13
CA ASN A 208 -13.29 -15.07 6.26
C ASN A 208 -12.26 -15.85 5.42
N LEU A 209 -12.13 -15.45 4.18
CA LEU A 209 -11.09 -15.92 3.26
C LEU A 209 -9.97 -14.89 3.09
N GLY A 210 -9.84 -13.96 4.05
CA GLY A 210 -8.85 -12.90 4.08
C GLY A 210 -9.03 -11.83 3.01
N GLY A 211 -8.02 -10.99 2.82
CA GLY A 211 -8.00 -9.96 1.77
C GLY A 211 -8.11 -10.57 0.38
N SER A 212 -7.35 -11.66 0.11
CA SER A 212 -7.42 -12.37 -1.18
C SER A 212 -8.85 -12.77 -1.55
N GLY A 213 -9.59 -13.40 -0.62
CA GLY A 213 -10.98 -13.81 -0.85
C GLY A 213 -11.94 -12.64 -0.92
N GLY A 214 -11.80 -11.66 -0.02
CA GLY A 214 -12.67 -10.48 0.03
C GLY A 214 -12.60 -9.66 -1.25
N PHE A 215 -11.40 -9.32 -1.74
CA PHE A 215 -11.23 -8.58 -2.99
C PHE A 215 -11.71 -9.37 -4.20
N MET A 216 -11.46 -10.69 -4.23
CA MET A 216 -11.96 -11.53 -5.34
C MET A 216 -13.49 -11.66 -5.33
N ARG A 217 -14.12 -11.71 -4.16
CA ARG A 217 -15.58 -11.65 -4.06
C ARG A 217 -16.10 -10.34 -4.61
N GLY A 218 -15.54 -9.22 -4.19
CA GLY A 218 -15.92 -7.88 -4.68
C GLY A 218 -15.71 -7.71 -6.19
N LEU A 219 -14.60 -8.23 -6.73
CA LEU A 219 -14.32 -8.21 -8.18
C LEU A 219 -15.37 -9.00 -8.97
N ILE A 220 -15.77 -10.18 -8.47
CA ILE A 220 -16.80 -11.00 -9.11
C ILE A 220 -18.15 -10.28 -9.09
N GLU A 221 -18.52 -9.65 -7.99
CA GLU A 221 -19.76 -8.89 -7.88
C GLU A 221 -19.75 -7.62 -8.74
N ALA A 222 -18.63 -6.90 -8.80
CA ALA A 222 -18.44 -5.76 -9.69
C ALA A 222 -18.65 -6.15 -11.17
N GLY A 223 -18.14 -7.32 -11.57
CA GLY A 223 -18.28 -7.84 -12.92
C GLY A 223 -19.71 -8.27 -13.31
N LYS A 224 -20.67 -8.28 -12.39
CA LYS A 224 -22.10 -8.52 -12.67
C LYS A 224 -22.85 -7.22 -13.01
N ILE A 225 -22.24 -6.05 -12.77
CA ILE A 225 -22.85 -4.74 -13.00
C ILE A 225 -22.46 -4.27 -14.40
N ASN A 226 -23.41 -4.18 -15.32
CA ASN A 226 -23.17 -3.99 -16.76
C ASN A 226 -22.35 -2.76 -17.14
N ASP A 227 -22.53 -1.64 -16.44
CA ASP A 227 -21.85 -0.37 -16.72
C ASP A 227 -20.50 -0.21 -16.02
N VAL A 228 -20.15 -1.11 -15.09
CA VAL A 228 -18.87 -1.11 -14.39
C VAL A 228 -17.79 -1.74 -15.27
N LYS A 229 -16.84 -0.91 -15.71
CA LYS A 229 -15.64 -1.36 -16.45
C LYS A 229 -14.36 -1.25 -15.63
N HIS A 230 -14.35 -0.42 -14.60
CA HIS A 230 -13.19 -0.22 -13.75
C HIS A 230 -13.49 -0.61 -12.31
N VAL A 231 -12.48 -1.15 -11.64
CA VAL A 231 -12.52 -1.48 -10.22
C VAL A 231 -11.34 -0.82 -9.53
N ILE A 232 -11.57 -0.34 -8.32
CA ILE A 232 -10.51 0.06 -7.41
C ILE A 232 -10.59 -0.79 -6.14
N PHE A 233 -9.49 -1.42 -5.76
CA PHE A 233 -9.33 -2.07 -4.46
C PHE A 233 -8.84 -1.05 -3.45
N MET A 234 -9.46 -1.02 -2.29
CA MET A 234 -9.15 -0.09 -1.20
C MET A 234 -9.28 -0.79 0.15
N ASP A 235 -8.53 -0.31 1.14
CA ASP A 235 -8.67 -0.76 2.52
C ASP A 235 -9.93 -0.18 3.19
N ASP A 236 -10.35 -0.81 4.29
CA ASP A 236 -11.60 -0.50 4.99
C ASP A 236 -11.59 0.81 5.80
N ASP A 237 -10.41 1.34 6.14
CA ASP A 237 -10.26 2.65 6.78
C ASP A 237 -10.38 3.82 5.79
N GLY A 238 -10.29 3.54 4.48
CA GLY A 238 -10.58 4.50 3.41
C GLY A 238 -9.81 5.81 3.51
N SER A 239 -8.59 5.77 4.04
CA SER A 239 -7.74 6.93 4.32
C SER A 239 -7.08 7.48 3.05
N CYS A 240 -7.91 7.94 2.11
CA CYS A 240 -7.47 8.66 0.90
C CYS A 240 -8.35 9.87 0.63
N GLU A 241 -7.83 10.85 -0.11
CA GLU A 241 -8.65 11.95 -0.62
C GLU A 241 -9.67 11.43 -1.66
N ILE A 242 -10.90 11.93 -1.58
CA ILE A 242 -11.95 11.54 -2.54
C ILE A 242 -11.56 11.90 -3.97
N GLU A 243 -10.88 13.03 -4.13
CA GLU A 243 -10.37 13.46 -5.44
C GLU A 243 -9.36 12.46 -6.03
N SER A 244 -8.60 11.74 -5.21
CA SER A 244 -7.73 10.66 -5.69
C SER A 244 -8.52 9.58 -6.44
N ILE A 245 -9.75 9.26 -5.99
CA ILE A 245 -10.66 8.32 -6.65
C ILE A 245 -11.18 8.91 -7.96
N CYS A 246 -11.65 10.17 -7.94
CA CYS A 246 -12.19 10.87 -9.11
C CYS A 246 -11.14 11.02 -10.21
N ARG A 247 -9.95 11.47 -9.85
CA ARG A 247 -8.79 11.63 -10.74
C ARG A 247 -8.36 10.31 -11.36
N THR A 248 -8.31 9.24 -10.56
CA THR A 248 -8.01 7.90 -11.03
C THR A 248 -9.04 7.41 -12.04
N HIS A 249 -10.33 7.62 -11.77
CA HIS A 249 -11.37 7.26 -12.70
C HIS A 249 -11.26 8.05 -14.02
N ALA A 250 -11.06 9.38 -13.95
CA ALA A 250 -10.85 10.22 -15.11
C ALA A 250 -9.68 9.73 -15.98
N PHE A 251 -8.56 9.39 -15.33
CA PHE A 251 -7.36 8.87 -16.01
C PHE A 251 -7.65 7.54 -16.73
N LEU A 252 -8.34 6.60 -16.08
CA LEU A 252 -8.67 5.30 -16.66
C LEU A 252 -9.73 5.38 -17.76
N LEU A 253 -10.68 6.33 -17.68
CA LEU A 253 -11.66 6.58 -18.74
C LEU A 253 -11.03 7.07 -20.04
N MET A 254 -9.90 7.75 -19.95
CA MET A 254 -9.12 8.25 -21.08
C MET A 254 -7.93 7.36 -21.46
N ALA A 255 -7.71 6.25 -20.77
CA ALA A 255 -6.55 5.40 -21.00
C ALA A 255 -6.50 4.83 -22.43
N LYS A 256 -5.34 4.95 -23.10
CA LYS A 256 -5.09 4.40 -24.45
C LYS A 256 -5.10 2.87 -24.49
N ASP A 257 -4.71 2.25 -23.37
CA ASP A 257 -4.59 0.80 -23.22
C ASP A 257 -5.40 0.33 -22.02
N LYS A 258 -6.24 -0.69 -22.20
CA LYS A 258 -7.00 -1.33 -21.10
C LYS A 258 -6.12 -1.92 -20.00
N ASN A 259 -4.85 -2.21 -20.34
CA ASN A 259 -3.86 -2.70 -19.36
C ASN A 259 -3.25 -1.57 -18.50
N THR A 260 -3.68 -0.33 -18.67
CA THR A 260 -3.28 0.76 -17.79
C THR A 260 -3.92 0.56 -16.41
N VAL A 261 -3.09 0.61 -15.39
CA VAL A 261 -3.44 0.43 -13.98
C VAL A 261 -2.94 1.63 -13.20
N VAL A 262 -3.72 2.15 -12.28
CA VAL A 262 -3.30 3.21 -11.38
C VAL A 262 -3.12 2.63 -9.98
N THR A 263 -1.93 2.79 -9.41
CA THR A 263 -1.67 2.47 -7.99
C THR A 263 -1.46 3.73 -7.19
N GLY A 264 -2.11 3.80 -6.02
CA GLY A 264 -1.95 4.89 -5.07
C GLY A 264 -0.64 4.75 -4.28
N CYS A 265 -0.03 5.89 -4.01
CA CYS A 265 1.09 5.99 -3.11
C CYS A 265 0.64 5.72 -1.67
N MET A 266 1.39 4.95 -0.90
CA MET A 266 1.18 4.81 0.54
C MET A 266 2.09 5.79 1.29
N LEU A 267 1.50 6.61 2.12
CA LEU A 267 2.15 7.51 3.07
C LEU A 267 1.99 6.94 4.48
N PHE A 268 2.96 7.23 5.37
CA PHE A 268 2.85 6.81 6.76
C PHE A 268 1.79 7.64 7.50
N GLU A 269 0.97 6.99 8.31
CA GLU A 269 -0.05 7.67 9.12
C GLU A 269 0.57 8.55 10.22
N ASP A 270 1.66 8.10 10.83
CA ASP A 270 2.40 8.81 11.88
C ASP A 270 3.37 9.87 11.33
N ASN A 271 3.66 9.86 10.03
CA ASN A 271 4.42 10.89 9.33
C ASN A 271 3.84 11.13 7.93
N PRO A 272 2.73 11.90 7.85
CA PRO A 272 1.86 11.93 6.67
C PRO A 272 2.49 12.50 5.41
N ALA A 273 3.69 13.07 5.50
CA ALA A 273 4.44 13.56 4.34
C ALA A 273 5.46 12.54 3.78
N ILE A 274 5.76 11.49 4.52
CA ILE A 274 6.79 10.53 4.11
C ILE A 274 6.16 9.32 3.40
N ILE A 275 6.72 9.01 2.24
CA ILE A 275 6.24 7.89 1.42
C ILE A 275 6.79 6.58 1.95
N HIS A 276 5.90 5.63 2.20
CA HIS A 276 6.27 4.24 2.41
C HIS A 276 6.56 3.54 1.07
N GLU A 277 5.61 3.65 0.13
CA GLU A 277 5.72 2.98 -1.17
C GLU A 277 4.91 3.70 -2.25
N SER A 278 5.48 3.86 -3.43
CA SER A 278 4.80 4.34 -4.64
C SER A 278 4.83 3.24 -5.71
N GLY A 279 4.20 2.09 -5.39
CA GLY A 279 4.40 0.84 -6.10
C GLY A 279 5.75 0.21 -5.80
N ALA A 280 5.97 -1.02 -6.25
CA ALA A 280 7.21 -1.75 -5.98
C ALA A 280 7.85 -2.31 -7.25
N ILE A 281 9.16 -2.46 -7.19
CA ILE A 281 9.99 -2.90 -8.30
C ILE A 281 10.45 -4.32 -8.06
N TRP A 282 10.33 -5.18 -9.07
CA TRP A 282 10.86 -6.54 -9.02
C TRP A 282 12.38 -6.57 -9.08
N TYR A 283 12.95 -7.28 -8.13
CA TYR A 283 14.35 -7.63 -8.12
C TYR A 283 14.51 -9.15 -8.17
N ARG A 284 15.23 -9.66 -9.15
CA ARG A 284 15.48 -11.10 -9.32
C ARG A 284 14.22 -11.97 -9.36
N ASP A 285 13.14 -11.53 -10.00
CA ASP A 285 11.86 -12.20 -10.29
C ASP A 285 10.96 -12.52 -9.09
N PHE A 286 11.45 -12.61 -7.86
CA PHE A 286 10.64 -12.93 -6.68
C PHE A 286 11.01 -12.12 -5.42
N LEU A 287 12.05 -11.30 -5.52
CA LEU A 287 12.34 -10.26 -4.52
C LEU A 287 11.88 -8.92 -5.06
N HIS A 288 11.42 -8.06 -4.21
CA HIS A 288 10.93 -6.73 -4.54
C HIS A 288 11.40 -5.71 -3.50
N TYR A 289 11.33 -4.45 -3.86
CA TYR A 289 11.54 -3.33 -2.96
C TYR A 289 10.58 -2.18 -3.31
N PRO A 290 10.12 -1.42 -2.31
CA PRO A 290 9.24 -0.29 -2.52
C PRO A 290 9.93 0.79 -3.35
N ASP A 291 9.22 1.37 -4.31
CA ASP A 291 9.71 2.55 -5.05
C ASP A 291 9.46 3.81 -4.21
N LYS A 292 10.39 4.77 -4.30
CA LYS A 292 10.33 6.06 -3.60
C LYS A 292 10.21 5.98 -2.08
N HIS A 293 10.71 4.89 -1.48
CA HIS A 293 10.68 4.67 -0.04
C HIS A 293 11.42 5.78 0.72
N TYR A 294 10.79 6.31 1.78
CA TYR A 294 11.25 7.43 2.60
C TYR A 294 11.46 8.77 1.84
N LEU A 295 10.87 8.93 0.64
CA LEU A 295 10.83 10.24 -0.01
C LEU A 295 9.88 11.17 0.77
N ASP A 296 10.35 12.38 1.06
CA ASP A 296 9.50 13.43 1.64
C ASP A 296 8.70 14.12 0.52
N ALA A 297 7.39 13.99 0.54
CA ALA A 297 6.51 14.51 -0.49
C ALA A 297 6.27 16.04 -0.39
N ARG A 298 6.76 16.70 0.67
CA ARG A 298 6.73 18.18 0.81
C ARG A 298 7.78 18.87 -0.04
N GLU A 299 8.88 18.16 -0.30
CA GLU A 299 10.00 18.73 -1.04
C GLU A 299 9.62 18.99 -2.50
N ILE A 300 9.94 20.18 -3.03
CA ILE A 300 9.62 20.57 -4.42
C ILE A 300 10.29 19.63 -5.43
N ASP A 301 11.50 19.19 -5.14
CA ASP A 301 12.27 18.31 -6.02
C ASP A 301 11.74 16.86 -5.98
N SER A 302 10.92 16.53 -4.99
CA SER A 302 10.20 15.25 -4.94
C SER A 302 9.25 15.07 -6.11
N LEU A 303 8.66 16.14 -6.65
CA LEU A 303 7.81 16.08 -7.83
C LEU A 303 8.57 15.60 -9.07
N ASP A 304 9.81 16.06 -9.28
CA ASP A 304 10.66 15.58 -10.38
C ASP A 304 10.97 14.08 -10.20
N THR A 305 11.19 13.63 -8.95
CA THR A 305 11.38 12.22 -8.62
C THR A 305 10.10 11.40 -8.85
N PHE A 306 8.91 11.98 -8.59
CA PHE A 306 7.62 11.35 -8.88
C PHE A 306 7.35 11.23 -10.38
N ASP A 307 7.74 12.24 -11.16
CA ASP A 307 7.56 12.25 -12.61
C ASP A 307 8.56 11.32 -13.32
N ASN A 308 9.68 10.99 -12.64
CA ASN A 308 10.64 10.01 -13.12
C ASN A 308 10.11 8.59 -12.91
N GLU A 309 9.64 7.97 -13.98
CA GLU A 309 9.00 6.67 -13.95
C GLU A 309 10.02 5.52 -13.93
N ARG A 310 9.80 4.58 -13.02
CA ARG A 310 10.40 3.25 -13.04
C ARG A 310 9.35 2.22 -13.44
N LYS A 311 9.79 1.07 -13.93
CA LYS A 311 8.87 -0.04 -14.22
C LYS A 311 8.38 -0.65 -12.93
N ILE A 312 7.17 -0.30 -12.53
CA ILE A 312 6.50 -0.88 -11.36
C ILE A 312 6.07 -2.31 -11.67
N GLY A 313 6.34 -3.22 -10.76
CA GLY A 313 6.02 -4.64 -10.88
C GLY A 313 4.69 -5.03 -10.24
N TYR A 314 4.30 -4.34 -9.17
CA TYR A 314 2.99 -4.45 -8.54
C TYR A 314 2.66 -3.17 -7.74
N GLY A 315 1.41 -3.00 -7.36
CA GLY A 315 0.94 -1.97 -6.44
C GLY A 315 0.08 -2.58 -5.33
N GLY A 316 0.18 -2.04 -4.13
CA GLY A 316 -0.58 -2.51 -2.98
C GLY A 316 -2.08 -2.27 -3.14
N TRP A 317 -2.90 -3.18 -2.61
CA TRP A 317 -4.35 -3.10 -2.73
C TRP A 317 -5.01 -2.12 -1.75
N TRP A 318 -4.24 -1.32 -1.05
CA TRP A 318 -4.75 -0.14 -0.33
C TRP A 318 -5.30 0.94 -1.27
N PHE A 319 -4.82 0.98 -2.53
CA PHE A 319 -5.36 1.78 -3.62
C PHE A 319 -4.85 1.24 -4.96
N PHE A 320 -5.62 0.38 -5.63
CA PHE A 320 -5.21 -0.27 -6.87
C PHE A 320 -6.37 -0.33 -7.85
N ALA A 321 -6.31 0.46 -8.93
CA ALA A 321 -7.40 0.64 -9.88
C ALA A 321 -7.04 0.13 -11.28
N PHE A 322 -7.95 -0.64 -11.87
CA PHE A 322 -7.74 -1.31 -13.14
C PHE A 322 -9.04 -1.53 -13.93
N ASN A 323 -8.92 -1.84 -15.22
CA ASN A 323 -10.05 -2.27 -16.05
C ASN A 323 -10.32 -3.77 -15.82
N ILE A 324 -11.57 -4.14 -15.53
CA ILE A 324 -11.97 -5.54 -15.29
C ILE A 324 -11.59 -6.46 -16.47
N ASN A 325 -11.71 -5.97 -17.70
CA ASN A 325 -11.40 -6.73 -18.91
C ASN A 325 -9.89 -6.91 -19.18
N ALA A 326 -9.03 -6.32 -18.35
CA ALA A 326 -7.59 -6.52 -18.40
C ALA A 326 -7.11 -7.66 -17.48
N ILE A 327 -8.01 -8.24 -16.69
CA ILE A 327 -7.69 -9.28 -15.72
C ILE A 327 -7.68 -10.65 -16.40
N GLU A 328 -6.49 -11.26 -16.47
CA GLU A 328 -6.30 -12.63 -16.98
C GLU A 328 -6.36 -13.66 -15.82
N TYR A 329 -5.95 -13.26 -14.63
CA TYR A 329 -5.85 -14.11 -13.44
C TYR A 329 -6.51 -13.44 -12.23
N TYR A 330 -7.20 -14.24 -11.43
CA TYR A 330 -7.67 -13.88 -10.11
C TYR A 330 -6.55 -14.06 -9.07
N SER A 331 -6.73 -13.52 -7.87
CA SER A 331 -5.73 -13.69 -6.83
C SER A 331 -5.46 -15.15 -6.50
N PHE A 332 -4.21 -15.45 -6.19
CA PHE A 332 -3.83 -16.71 -5.57
C PHE A 332 -4.33 -16.76 -4.11
N PRO A 333 -4.72 -17.92 -3.56
CA PRO A 333 -5.31 -18.04 -2.22
C PRO A 333 -4.31 -17.86 -1.08
N PHE A 334 -3.69 -16.69 -0.98
CA PHE A 334 -2.76 -16.36 0.11
C PHE A 334 -3.45 -16.07 1.44
N PHE A 335 -4.74 -15.79 1.45
CA PHE A 335 -5.48 -15.20 2.55
C PHE A 335 -5.15 -13.71 2.72
N VAL A 336 -3.94 -13.37 3.13
CA VAL A 336 -3.35 -12.01 3.17
C VAL A 336 -1.85 -12.09 2.90
N ARG A 337 -1.27 -10.98 2.51
CA ARG A 337 0.16 -10.79 2.17
C ARG A 337 0.60 -11.64 0.97
N GLY A 338 1.00 -10.97 -0.06
CA GLY A 338 1.47 -11.57 -1.30
C GLY A 338 0.38 -11.77 -2.37
N ASP A 339 -0.88 -11.51 -2.06
CA ASP A 339 -2.00 -11.48 -2.99
C ASP A 339 -1.81 -10.41 -4.07
N ASP A 340 -1.57 -9.16 -3.67
CA ASP A 340 -1.25 -8.02 -4.52
C ASP A 340 0.07 -8.23 -5.30
N LEU A 341 1.09 -8.72 -4.61
CA LEU A 341 2.41 -8.97 -5.14
C LEU A 341 2.38 -10.02 -6.26
N LEU A 342 1.75 -11.18 -6.02
CA LEU A 342 1.67 -12.23 -7.02
C LEU A 342 0.72 -11.85 -8.16
N PHE A 343 -0.35 -11.13 -7.86
CA PHE A 343 -1.26 -10.58 -8.86
C PHE A 343 -0.49 -9.69 -9.85
N GLY A 344 0.31 -8.74 -9.38
CA GLY A 344 1.18 -7.92 -10.23
C GLY A 344 2.21 -8.75 -11.01
N TYR A 345 2.82 -9.76 -10.37
CA TYR A 345 3.78 -10.65 -11.03
C TYR A 345 3.15 -11.44 -12.19
N MET A 346 1.89 -11.82 -12.07
CA MET A 346 1.17 -12.56 -13.10
C MET A 346 0.70 -11.67 -14.25
N HIS A 347 0.34 -10.42 -13.97
CA HIS A 347 -0.15 -9.45 -14.94
C HIS A 347 0.98 -8.57 -15.52
N LYS A 348 2.01 -9.19 -16.11
CA LYS A 348 3.20 -8.49 -16.64
C LYS A 348 2.92 -7.50 -17.77
N LYS A 349 1.74 -7.58 -18.38
CA LYS A 349 1.29 -6.66 -19.44
C LYS A 349 0.71 -5.37 -18.86
N HIS A 350 0.43 -5.33 -17.56
CA HIS A 350 -0.08 -4.12 -16.93
C HIS A 350 0.96 -3.00 -16.97
N ASN A 351 0.51 -1.83 -17.40
CA ASN A 351 1.24 -0.57 -17.27
C ASN A 351 0.82 0.07 -15.96
N ILE A 352 1.53 -0.24 -14.88
CA ILE A 352 1.21 0.29 -13.54
C ILE A 352 1.78 1.71 -13.43
N VAL A 353 0.89 2.67 -13.28
CA VAL A 353 1.19 4.10 -13.21
C VAL A 353 0.92 4.60 -11.79
N THR A 354 1.84 5.39 -11.26
CA THR A 354 1.63 6.16 -10.03
C THR A 354 1.38 7.61 -10.40
N LEU A 355 0.25 8.17 -9.97
CA LEU A 355 -0.07 9.58 -10.19
C LEU A 355 0.25 10.37 -8.91
N ASN A 356 0.84 11.56 -9.05
CA ASN A 356 0.95 12.46 -7.92
C ASN A 356 -0.46 12.88 -7.44
N GLY A 357 -0.62 13.00 -6.13
CA GLY A 357 -1.91 13.28 -5.51
C GLY A 357 -2.90 12.10 -5.53
N VAL A 358 -2.47 10.90 -5.89
CA VAL A 358 -3.22 9.66 -5.68
C VAL A 358 -2.52 8.87 -4.60
N ALA A 359 -3.06 8.93 -3.39
CA ALA A 359 -2.41 8.39 -2.21
C ALA A 359 -3.40 7.95 -1.13
N SER A 360 -2.92 7.08 -0.24
CA SER A 360 -3.58 6.72 1.01
C SER A 360 -2.59 6.72 2.16
N TRP A 361 -3.09 6.98 3.37
CA TRP A 361 -2.31 6.89 4.59
C TRP A 361 -2.57 5.59 5.29
N GLN A 362 -1.51 4.95 5.76
CA GLN A 362 -1.61 3.72 6.53
C GLN A 362 -0.53 3.63 7.60
N MET A 363 -0.85 2.83 8.61
CA MET A 363 0.09 2.44 9.64
C MET A 363 1.26 1.64 9.06
N ASP A 364 2.46 1.90 9.56
CA ASP A 364 3.67 1.18 9.16
C ASP A 364 3.51 -0.35 9.29
N PHE A 365 3.75 -1.07 8.19
CA PHE A 365 3.68 -2.53 8.16
C PHE A 365 4.75 -3.23 9.01
N GLU A 366 5.88 -2.57 9.25
CA GLU A 366 6.92 -3.10 10.12
C GLU A 366 6.42 -3.30 11.56
N ARG A 367 5.36 -2.57 11.94
CA ARG A 367 4.70 -2.70 13.24
C ARG A 367 3.88 -3.98 13.41
N LYS A 368 3.65 -4.75 12.37
CA LYS A 368 2.79 -5.96 12.40
C LYS A 368 3.61 -7.26 12.46
N ILE A 369 4.68 -7.34 13.29
CA ILE A 369 5.52 -8.52 13.40
C ILE A 369 4.89 -9.54 14.35
N SER A 370 4.59 -10.75 13.86
CA SER A 370 4.12 -11.88 14.65
C SER A 370 4.62 -13.20 14.06
N VAL A 371 4.50 -14.28 14.82
CA VAL A 371 4.85 -15.64 14.38
C VAL A 371 4.03 -16.02 13.14
N LEU A 372 2.72 -15.73 13.15
CA LEU A 372 1.84 -15.94 11.99
C LEU A 372 2.28 -15.10 10.79
N ASN A 373 2.58 -13.82 10.99
CA ASN A 373 3.00 -12.95 9.90
C ASN A 373 4.33 -13.40 9.26
N SER A 374 5.24 -13.99 10.04
CA SER A 374 6.47 -14.59 9.51
C SER A 374 6.18 -15.78 8.58
N TYR A 375 5.25 -16.65 8.99
CA TYR A 375 4.76 -17.73 8.14
C TYR A 375 4.19 -17.19 6.81
N LEU A 376 3.35 -16.18 6.88
CA LEU A 376 2.70 -15.57 5.71
C LEU A 376 3.71 -14.84 4.81
N ASN A 377 4.64 -14.08 5.39
CA ASN A 377 5.67 -13.36 4.65
C ASN A 377 6.58 -14.29 3.85
N PHE A 378 6.97 -15.44 4.39
CA PHE A 378 7.81 -16.36 3.65
C PHE A 378 7.12 -16.88 2.38
N ARG A 379 5.80 -17.05 2.40
CA ARG A 379 5.01 -17.47 1.21
C ARG A 379 5.11 -16.46 0.07
N THR A 380 5.25 -15.16 0.40
CA THR A 380 5.36 -14.09 -0.62
C THR A 380 6.63 -14.19 -1.46
N VAL A 381 7.64 -14.89 -0.98
CA VAL A 381 8.90 -15.16 -1.68
C VAL A 381 8.89 -16.56 -2.30
N ALA A 382 8.38 -17.56 -1.57
CA ALA A 382 8.41 -18.95 -1.99
C ALA A 382 7.51 -19.23 -3.20
N VAL A 383 6.28 -18.69 -3.23
CA VAL A 383 5.36 -18.94 -4.35
C VAL A 383 5.85 -18.29 -5.66
N PRO A 384 6.25 -17.00 -5.69
CA PRO A 384 6.87 -16.42 -6.87
C PRO A 384 8.15 -17.17 -7.33
N ALA A 385 8.97 -17.68 -6.40
CA ALA A 385 10.14 -18.48 -6.76
C ALA A 385 9.75 -19.79 -7.48
N LEU A 386 8.68 -20.47 -7.04
CA LEU A 386 8.14 -21.69 -7.66
C LEU A 386 7.64 -21.44 -9.08
N ILE A 387 7.06 -20.29 -9.38
CA ILE A 387 6.54 -19.97 -10.72
C ILE A 387 7.56 -19.25 -11.61
N SER A 388 8.67 -18.77 -11.04
CA SER A 388 9.70 -18.02 -11.79
C SER A 388 10.36 -18.86 -12.87
N LYS A 389 10.85 -18.21 -13.95
CA LYS A 389 11.62 -18.88 -15.02
C LYS A 389 13.11 -19.00 -14.70
N ARG A 390 13.58 -18.55 -13.54
CA ARG A 390 15.01 -18.56 -13.17
C ARG A 390 15.56 -19.96 -12.98
N LYS A 391 16.74 -20.21 -13.53
CA LYS A 391 17.46 -21.49 -13.40
C LYS A 391 17.84 -21.80 -11.95
N PHE A 392 18.27 -20.79 -11.18
CA PHE A 392 18.78 -20.94 -9.81
C PHE A 392 17.75 -20.55 -8.72
N ALA A 393 16.45 -20.55 -9.05
CA ALA A 393 15.42 -20.17 -8.09
C ALA A 393 15.44 -21.02 -6.81
N ALA A 394 15.67 -22.34 -6.93
CA ALA A 394 15.79 -23.24 -5.78
C ALA A 394 16.92 -22.84 -4.84
N LEU A 395 18.12 -22.57 -5.39
CA LEU A 395 19.29 -22.18 -4.62
C LEU A 395 19.06 -20.82 -3.95
N LEU A 396 18.57 -19.83 -4.70
CA LEU A 396 18.33 -18.49 -4.19
C LEU A 396 17.28 -18.50 -3.06
N LEU A 397 16.19 -19.28 -3.22
CA LEU A 397 15.18 -19.43 -2.18
C LEU A 397 15.74 -20.13 -0.94
N SER A 398 16.54 -21.20 -1.11
CA SER A 398 17.16 -21.90 0.01
C SER A 398 18.15 -21.01 0.76
N VAL A 399 18.97 -20.24 0.07
CA VAL A 399 19.91 -19.29 0.68
C VAL A 399 19.15 -18.18 1.43
N PHE A 400 18.11 -17.62 0.81
CA PHE A 400 17.24 -16.65 1.47
C PHE A 400 16.61 -17.23 2.73
N PHE A 401 16.03 -18.43 2.65
CA PHE A 401 15.41 -19.11 3.77
C PHE A 401 16.39 -19.34 4.93
N VAL A 402 17.58 -19.92 4.63
CA VAL A 402 18.61 -20.16 5.64
C VAL A 402 19.03 -18.85 6.32
N ARG A 403 19.26 -17.80 5.52
CA ARG A 403 19.58 -16.46 6.06
C ARG A 403 18.51 -15.96 7.04
N GLU A 404 17.23 -16.03 6.67
CA GLU A 404 16.14 -15.55 7.52
C GLU A 404 15.99 -16.38 8.81
N VAL A 405 16.13 -17.71 8.73
CA VAL A 405 16.13 -18.59 9.91
C VAL A 405 17.30 -18.24 10.86
N PHE A 406 18.50 -17.98 10.32
CA PHE A 406 19.63 -17.54 11.15
C PHE A 406 19.39 -16.16 11.78
N LEU A 407 18.90 -15.19 11.03
CA LEU A 407 18.62 -13.84 11.54
C LEU A 407 17.56 -13.86 12.66
N ALA A 408 16.49 -14.62 12.47
CA ALA A 408 15.48 -14.82 13.51
C ALA A 408 16.05 -15.48 14.76
N SER A 409 16.83 -16.55 14.59
CA SER A 409 17.46 -17.28 15.69
C SER A 409 18.51 -16.45 16.43
N PHE A 410 19.30 -15.62 15.72
CA PHE A 410 20.22 -14.65 16.31
C PHE A 410 19.52 -13.58 17.15
N SER A 411 18.26 -13.29 16.81
CA SER A 411 17.42 -12.35 17.55
C SER A 411 16.62 -13.02 18.68
N CYS A 412 16.92 -14.29 19.01
CA CYS A 412 16.20 -15.12 19.98
C CYS A 412 14.71 -15.34 19.62
N ARG A 413 14.34 -15.21 18.32
CA ARG A 413 12.98 -15.42 17.81
C ARG A 413 12.84 -16.82 17.21
N TYR A 414 12.92 -17.83 18.08
CA TYR A 414 12.95 -19.23 17.66
C TYR A 414 11.60 -19.75 17.13
N GLU A 415 10.49 -19.25 17.70
CA GLU A 415 9.12 -19.60 17.26
C GLU A 415 8.81 -19.01 15.89
N LEU A 416 9.26 -17.77 15.65
CA LEU A 416 9.19 -17.13 14.34
C LEU A 416 9.98 -17.92 13.29
N ALA A 417 11.18 -18.39 13.63
CA ALA A 417 11.98 -19.23 12.73
C ALA A 417 11.32 -20.61 12.46
N ARG A 418 10.67 -21.23 13.45
CA ARG A 418 9.86 -22.44 13.26
C ARG A 418 8.70 -22.22 12.31
N ALA A 419 8.02 -21.06 12.40
CA ALA A 419 6.95 -20.71 11.49
C ALA A 419 7.44 -20.60 10.04
N MET A 420 8.64 -20.02 9.82
CA MET A 420 9.24 -19.99 8.48
C MET A 420 9.58 -21.40 7.96
N ILE A 421 10.11 -22.28 8.84
CA ILE A 421 10.38 -23.70 8.49
C ILE A 421 9.07 -24.40 8.07
N MET A 422 7.99 -24.20 8.81
CA MET A 422 6.67 -24.73 8.49
C MET A 422 6.16 -24.18 7.17
N SER A 423 6.26 -22.87 6.97
CA SER A 423 5.85 -22.20 5.73
C SER A 423 6.58 -22.75 4.49
N TYR A 424 7.88 -22.98 4.58
CA TYR A 424 8.65 -23.53 3.45
C TYR A 424 8.19 -24.94 3.07
N ASN A 425 7.94 -25.80 4.06
CA ASN A 425 7.40 -27.14 3.78
C ASN A 425 6.00 -27.06 3.13
N ASP A 426 5.13 -26.21 3.67
CA ASP A 426 3.75 -26.05 3.22
C ASP A 426 3.67 -25.47 1.80
N CYS A 427 4.52 -24.51 1.44
CA CYS A 427 4.57 -23.95 0.10
C CYS A 427 4.89 -24.99 -0.99
N LEU A 428 5.57 -26.09 -0.61
CA LEU A 428 5.92 -27.19 -1.51
C LEU A 428 4.96 -28.39 -1.43
N SER A 429 3.84 -28.27 -0.70
CA SER A 429 2.92 -29.40 -0.46
C SER A 429 1.86 -29.61 -1.56
N GLY A 430 1.92 -28.78 -2.63
CA GLY A 430 1.08 -28.99 -3.80
C GLY A 430 -0.29 -28.31 -3.73
N ARG A 431 -1.15 -28.66 -4.69
CA ARG A 431 -2.43 -28.01 -4.94
C ARG A 431 -3.41 -28.14 -3.77
N GLU A 432 -3.58 -29.34 -3.25
CA GLU A 432 -4.54 -29.66 -2.18
C GLU A 432 -4.32 -28.79 -0.95
N PHE A 433 -3.04 -28.57 -0.57
CA PHE A 433 -2.71 -27.69 0.54
C PHE A 433 -3.31 -26.27 0.36
N TRP A 434 -3.20 -25.69 -0.83
CA TRP A 434 -3.71 -24.34 -1.10
C TRP A 434 -5.24 -24.30 -1.19
N GLU A 435 -5.88 -25.38 -1.66
CA GLU A 435 -7.33 -25.49 -1.68
C GLU A 435 -7.94 -25.62 -0.29
N ASP A 436 -7.32 -26.41 0.58
CA ASP A 436 -7.88 -26.73 1.90
C ASP A 436 -7.59 -25.66 2.96
N ASN A 437 -6.61 -24.80 2.72
CA ASN A 437 -6.15 -23.80 3.70
C ASN A 437 -6.41 -22.35 3.28
N VAL A 438 -7.46 -22.10 2.50
CA VAL A 438 -7.82 -20.74 2.04
C VAL A 438 -8.24 -19.85 3.22
N ASP A 439 -8.86 -20.42 4.25
CA ASP A 439 -9.33 -19.73 5.47
C ASP A 439 -8.27 -19.61 6.58
N LEU A 440 -7.13 -20.26 6.41
CA LEU A 440 -6.04 -20.37 7.40
C LEU A 440 -6.42 -21.00 8.75
N LEU A 441 -7.58 -21.61 8.92
CA LEU A 441 -8.00 -22.11 10.23
C LEU A 441 -7.03 -23.17 10.77
N GLU A 442 -6.67 -24.17 9.96
CA GLU A 442 -5.73 -25.20 10.38
C GLU A 442 -4.29 -24.67 10.55
N ILE A 443 -3.86 -23.77 9.69
CA ILE A 443 -2.56 -23.11 9.82
C ILE A 443 -2.48 -22.30 11.12
N ARG A 444 -3.54 -21.56 11.49
CA ARG A 444 -3.60 -20.82 12.75
C ARG A 444 -3.50 -21.74 13.96
N LYS A 445 -4.18 -22.90 13.96
CA LYS A 445 -4.04 -23.92 15.03
C LYS A 445 -2.59 -24.38 15.15
N ARG A 446 -1.96 -24.73 14.03
CA ARG A 446 -0.55 -25.18 14.00
C ARG A 446 0.42 -24.09 14.47
N ILE A 447 0.21 -22.84 14.05
CA ILE A 447 1.00 -21.69 14.52
C ILE A 447 0.81 -21.45 16.01
N ASN A 448 -0.43 -21.50 16.51
CA ASN A 448 -0.71 -21.34 17.94
C ASN A 448 -0.05 -22.44 18.79
N ALA A 449 0.00 -23.67 18.27
CA ALA A 449 0.65 -24.79 18.94
C ALA A 449 2.19 -24.64 19.08
N ILE A 450 2.83 -23.83 18.25
CA ILE A 450 4.28 -23.54 18.35
C ILE A 450 4.58 -22.16 18.98
N THR A 451 3.56 -21.36 19.25
CA THR A 451 3.70 -19.98 19.78
C THR A 451 3.40 -19.96 21.26
N HIS A 452 4.43 -20.05 22.09
CA HIS A 452 4.31 -20.06 23.55
C HIS A 452 4.84 -18.76 24.17
N ASN A 453 6.01 -18.31 23.75
CA ASN A 453 6.76 -17.21 24.36
C ASN A 453 6.72 -15.92 23.52
N GLU A 454 6.60 -16.02 22.19
CA GLU A 454 6.62 -14.86 21.29
C GLU A 454 5.24 -14.19 21.18
N LYS A 455 4.71 -13.73 22.32
CA LYS A 455 3.44 -12.99 22.45
C LYS A 455 3.65 -11.66 23.17
N PHE A 456 3.00 -10.59 22.71
CA PHE A 456 2.98 -9.30 23.41
C PHE A 456 1.97 -9.37 24.57
N ASN A 457 2.44 -9.79 25.73
CA ASN A 457 1.59 -10.05 26.91
C ASN A 457 2.14 -9.45 28.21
N VAL A 458 3.31 -8.84 28.20
CA VAL A 458 3.94 -8.26 29.39
C VAL A 458 3.58 -6.78 29.48
N GLU A 459 3.00 -6.33 30.59
CA GLU A 459 2.77 -4.91 30.85
C GLU A 459 4.10 -4.20 31.10
N GLY A 460 4.31 -3.05 30.44
CA GLY A 460 5.63 -2.53 30.14
C GLY A 460 6.18 -1.44 31.03
N ILE A 461 5.38 -0.79 31.87
CA ILE A 461 5.79 0.49 32.50
C ILE A 461 6.94 0.32 33.49
N ASP A 462 6.93 -0.73 34.31
CA ASP A 462 7.94 -0.94 35.35
C ASP A 462 9.25 -1.57 34.83
N ILE A 463 9.19 -2.26 33.69
CA ILE A 463 10.36 -2.96 33.12
C ILE A 463 11.27 -1.96 32.37
N VAL A 464 10.72 -0.92 31.76
CA VAL A 464 11.49 0.07 30.99
C VAL A 464 12.47 0.83 31.89
N ASN A 465 12.10 1.11 33.12
CA ASN A 465 12.92 1.89 34.06
C ASN A 465 14.25 1.20 34.50
N GLY A 466 14.35 -0.11 34.29
CA GLY A 466 15.57 -0.89 34.61
C GLY A 466 16.45 -1.26 33.42
N CYS A 467 16.07 -0.89 32.22
CA CYS A 467 16.72 -1.33 31.00
C CYS A 467 17.56 -0.22 30.35
N VAL A 468 18.55 -0.64 29.55
CA VAL A 468 19.36 0.29 28.75
C VAL A 468 18.72 0.47 27.41
N ASP A 469 18.38 1.72 27.09
CA ASP A 469 17.90 2.11 25.78
C ASP A 469 19.08 2.29 24.82
N TYR A 470 19.06 1.60 23.68
CA TYR A 470 20.09 1.78 22.65
C TYR A 470 19.54 2.61 21.51
N PRO A 471 20.22 3.70 21.11
CA PRO A 471 19.80 4.49 19.98
C PRO A 471 19.83 3.67 18.69
N CYS A 472 18.76 3.76 17.88
CA CYS A 472 18.57 3.01 16.63
C CYS A 472 19.63 3.28 15.54
N SER A 473 20.42 4.36 15.64
CA SER A 473 21.20 4.94 14.54
C SER A 473 22.72 4.66 14.55
N GLY A 474 23.27 3.92 15.51
CA GLY A 474 24.73 3.70 15.58
C GLY A 474 25.23 2.63 14.60
N LYS A 475 26.27 2.94 13.78
CA LYS A 475 27.00 1.91 13.03
C LYS A 475 27.72 0.97 14.01
N GLU A 476 27.51 -0.35 13.86
CA GLU A 476 28.20 -1.37 14.65
C GLU A 476 29.69 -1.35 14.31
N LYS A 477 30.58 -1.31 15.35
CA LYS A 477 32.02 -1.41 15.12
C LYS A 477 32.37 -2.78 14.55
N ALA A 478 33.26 -2.81 13.54
CA ALA A 478 33.63 -4.03 12.80
C ALA A 478 34.07 -5.19 13.74
N ILE A 479 34.78 -4.89 14.84
CA ILE A 479 35.22 -5.88 15.80
C ILE A 479 34.04 -6.56 16.53
N TYR A 480 33.01 -5.80 16.92
CA TYR A 480 31.80 -6.38 17.53
C TYR A 480 31.03 -7.25 16.55
N LYS A 481 30.91 -6.80 15.29
CA LYS A 481 30.31 -7.58 14.25
C LYS A 481 31.03 -8.91 14.01
N PHE A 482 32.38 -8.89 14.01
CA PHE A 482 33.21 -10.09 13.91
C PHE A 482 32.94 -11.06 15.05
N PHE A 483 33.04 -10.62 16.32
CA PHE A 483 32.78 -11.47 17.48
C PHE A 483 31.33 -12.01 17.48
N ARG A 484 30.38 -11.21 17.10
CA ARG A 484 28.99 -11.62 16.95
C ARG A 484 28.83 -12.75 15.93
N CYS A 485 29.52 -12.66 14.80
CA CYS A 485 29.46 -13.69 13.76
C CYS A 485 30.11 -15.01 14.23
N ILE A 486 31.35 -14.99 14.75
CA ILE A 486 32.05 -16.21 15.16
C ILE A 486 31.43 -16.90 16.38
N THR A 487 30.74 -16.15 17.24
CA THR A 487 30.06 -16.72 18.42
C THR A 487 28.60 -17.07 18.15
N LEU A 488 28.15 -17.05 16.89
CA LEU A 488 26.75 -17.23 16.50
C LEU A 488 25.82 -16.35 17.35
N ASN A 489 26.11 -15.07 17.35
CA ASN A 489 25.40 -14.04 18.13
C ASN A 489 25.37 -14.31 19.67
N GLY A 490 26.41 -14.97 20.19
CA GLY A 490 26.54 -15.29 21.62
C GLY A 490 26.06 -16.69 21.99
N HIS A 491 25.48 -17.47 21.05
CA HIS A 491 24.99 -18.83 21.36
C HIS A 491 26.11 -19.84 21.62
N LEU A 492 27.36 -19.58 21.19
CA LEU A 492 28.52 -20.39 21.56
C LEU A 492 29.16 -19.95 22.88
N ILE A 493 28.84 -18.77 23.40
CA ILE A 493 29.45 -18.21 24.62
C ILE A 493 28.91 -18.96 25.85
N PRO A 494 29.77 -19.39 26.83
CA PRO A 494 29.30 -19.94 28.10
C PRO A 494 28.33 -19.01 28.83
N ALA A 495 27.35 -19.57 29.55
CA ALA A 495 26.24 -18.82 30.14
C ALA A 495 26.68 -17.71 31.12
N PHE A 496 27.81 -17.92 31.83
CA PHE A 496 28.33 -16.96 32.79
C PHE A 496 28.95 -15.70 32.16
N PHE A 497 29.28 -15.71 30.84
CA PHE A 497 29.71 -14.54 30.10
C PHE A 497 28.58 -13.77 29.44
N LEU A 498 27.33 -14.26 29.53
CA LEU A 498 26.19 -13.56 29.00
C LEU A 498 25.80 -12.37 29.88
N ILE A 499 25.26 -11.34 29.26
CA ILE A 499 24.83 -10.11 29.93
C ILE A 499 23.46 -10.34 30.55
N LYS A 500 23.37 -10.31 31.89
CA LYS A 500 22.11 -10.52 32.63
C LYS A 500 21.15 -9.34 32.54
N LYS A 501 21.70 -8.09 32.44
CA LYS A 501 20.87 -6.89 32.33
C LYS A 501 20.07 -6.93 31.03
N PRO A 502 18.72 -6.86 31.09
CA PRO A 502 17.89 -6.88 29.89
C PRO A 502 18.07 -5.62 29.04
N ILE A 503 17.58 -5.65 27.80
CA ILE A 503 17.54 -4.53 26.91
C ILE A 503 16.11 -4.40 26.35
N VAL A 504 15.63 -3.17 26.18
CA VAL A 504 14.40 -2.87 25.45
C VAL A 504 14.77 -2.38 24.06
N VAL A 505 14.13 -2.93 23.04
CA VAL A 505 14.34 -2.60 21.63
C VAL A 505 12.99 -2.23 21.05
N ASP A 506 12.93 -1.16 20.25
CA ASP A 506 11.78 -0.85 19.45
C ASP A 506 11.47 -2.03 18.51
N TYR A 507 10.24 -2.49 18.50
CA TYR A 507 9.83 -3.64 17.72
C TYR A 507 9.93 -3.43 16.19
N ARG A 508 10.07 -2.20 15.69
CA ARG A 508 10.33 -1.88 14.27
C ARG A 508 11.58 -2.56 13.70
N HIS A 509 12.50 -3.02 14.57
CA HIS A 509 13.62 -3.82 14.13
C HIS A 509 13.22 -5.28 13.96
N TYR A 510 12.93 -5.69 12.73
CA TYR A 510 12.53 -7.06 12.41
C TYR A 510 13.53 -8.11 12.95
N HIS A 511 14.83 -7.86 12.78
CA HIS A 511 15.91 -8.70 13.31
C HIS A 511 16.96 -7.87 14.08
N PRO A 512 16.73 -7.56 15.36
CA PRO A 512 17.65 -6.73 16.14
C PRO A 512 18.91 -7.48 16.58
N THR A 513 19.60 -8.16 15.65
CA THR A 513 20.74 -9.06 15.97
C THR A 513 21.89 -8.37 16.69
N LYS A 514 22.17 -7.09 16.42
CA LYS A 514 23.21 -6.32 17.12
C LYS A 514 22.85 -6.04 18.58
N PHE A 515 21.56 -5.88 18.90
CA PHE A 515 21.09 -5.60 20.24
C PHE A 515 20.94 -6.88 21.09
N SER A 516 20.67 -8.02 20.44
CA SER A 516 20.53 -9.31 21.11
C SER A 516 21.88 -9.98 21.45
N PHE A 517 23.00 -9.46 20.93
CA PHE A 517 24.31 -10.07 21.16
C PHE A 517 24.65 -10.20 22.63
N ARG A 518 24.90 -11.44 23.08
CA ARG A 518 25.24 -11.83 24.47
C ARG A 518 24.16 -11.50 25.53
N ARG A 519 22.95 -11.08 25.15
CA ARG A 519 21.88 -10.76 26.11
C ARG A 519 21.06 -12.01 26.44
N ILE A 520 20.78 -12.21 27.73
CA ILE A 520 19.92 -13.30 28.20
C ILE A 520 18.46 -12.96 27.90
N THR A 521 18.06 -11.71 28.12
CA THR A 521 16.69 -11.26 27.95
C THR A 521 16.64 -10.00 27.09
N ILE A 522 15.70 -9.99 26.12
CA ILE A 522 15.44 -8.88 25.21
C ILE A 522 13.94 -8.61 25.27
N TYR A 523 13.56 -7.36 25.40
CA TYR A 523 12.17 -6.92 25.32
C TYR A 523 11.97 -6.14 24.02
N HIS A 524 10.97 -6.52 23.24
CA HIS A 524 10.47 -5.72 22.14
C HIS A 524 9.26 -4.94 22.63
N LEU A 525 9.33 -3.62 22.56
CA LEU A 525 8.26 -2.73 22.95
C LEU A 525 7.34 -2.48 21.76
N ASN A 526 6.06 -2.80 21.93
CA ASN A 526 5.02 -2.29 21.04
C ASN A 526 4.54 -0.93 21.58
N ILE A 527 4.94 0.13 20.90
CA ILE A 527 4.67 1.52 21.34
C ILE A 527 3.17 1.83 21.34
N GLU A 528 2.37 1.19 20.48
CA GLU A 528 0.94 1.48 20.35
C GLU A 528 0.11 1.05 21.55
N ASN A 529 0.40 -0.10 22.09
CA ASN A 529 -0.35 -0.67 23.21
C ASN A 529 0.47 -0.77 24.51
N GLY A 530 1.71 -0.28 24.53
CA GLY A 530 2.62 -0.33 25.67
C GLY A 530 3.03 -1.75 26.10
N LYS A 531 2.70 -2.78 25.32
CA LYS A 531 3.00 -4.17 25.67
C LYS A 531 4.39 -4.57 25.20
N LEU A 532 5.01 -5.45 25.98
CA LEU A 532 6.33 -5.99 25.70
C LEU A 532 6.23 -7.45 25.26
N LEU A 533 7.08 -7.80 24.29
CA LEU A 533 7.39 -9.17 23.91
C LEU A 533 8.72 -9.55 24.57
N LYS A 534 8.71 -10.51 25.49
CA LYS A 534 9.91 -11.03 26.15
C LYS A 534 10.54 -12.15 25.35
N LEU A 535 11.78 -11.94 24.91
CA LEU A 535 12.60 -12.95 24.24
C LEU A 535 13.73 -13.41 25.16
N THR A 536 13.99 -14.72 25.20
CA THR A 536 15.00 -15.29 26.06
C THR A 536 16.02 -16.09 25.25
N HIS A 537 17.29 -15.84 25.48
CA HIS A 537 18.39 -16.58 24.87
C HIS A 537 18.36 -18.05 25.31
N SER A 538 18.36 -18.98 24.35
CA SER A 538 18.43 -20.42 24.58
C SER A 538 19.34 -21.09 23.57
N LYS A 539 20.44 -21.68 24.02
CA LYS A 539 21.33 -22.45 23.14
C LYS A 539 20.63 -23.67 22.56
N MET A 540 19.86 -24.39 23.38
CA MET A 540 19.16 -25.60 22.95
C MET A 540 18.16 -25.29 21.84
N GLU A 541 17.32 -24.25 22.02
CA GLU A 541 16.35 -23.85 21.03
C GLU A 541 17.02 -23.36 19.73
N PHE A 542 18.11 -22.60 19.87
CA PHE A 542 18.90 -22.15 18.73
C PHE A 542 19.38 -23.32 17.87
N PHE A 543 20.10 -24.30 18.47
CA PHE A 543 20.61 -25.43 17.69
C PHE A 543 19.53 -26.33 17.13
N LYS A 544 18.42 -26.55 17.86
CA LYS A 544 17.26 -27.29 17.36
C LYS A 544 16.68 -26.64 16.09
N VAL A 545 16.48 -25.32 16.14
CA VAL A 545 15.90 -24.54 15.02
C VAL A 545 16.86 -24.50 13.83
N ILE A 546 18.16 -24.23 14.08
CA ILE A 546 19.15 -24.17 12.99
C ILE A 546 19.31 -25.53 12.30
N ILE A 547 19.45 -26.62 13.06
CA ILE A 547 19.57 -27.96 12.48
C ILE A 547 18.33 -28.31 11.65
N ASN A 548 17.13 -28.06 12.19
CA ASN A 548 15.88 -28.29 11.46
C ASN A 548 15.77 -27.40 10.23
N GLY A 549 16.18 -26.14 10.33
CA GLY A 549 16.20 -25.20 9.20
C GLY A 549 17.13 -25.66 8.08
N LEU A 550 18.37 -26.06 8.41
CA LEU A 550 19.32 -26.59 7.42
C LEU A 550 18.83 -27.89 6.78
N PHE A 551 18.30 -28.82 7.57
CA PHE A 551 17.69 -30.04 7.05
C PHE A 551 16.53 -29.72 6.10
N THR A 552 15.65 -28.80 6.49
CA THR A 552 14.53 -28.34 5.65
C THR A 552 15.02 -27.69 4.37
N ALA A 553 16.05 -26.85 4.42
CA ALA A 553 16.63 -26.23 3.23
C ALA A 553 17.12 -27.27 2.24
N VAL A 554 17.89 -28.28 2.70
CA VAL A 554 18.40 -29.37 1.85
C VAL A 554 17.25 -30.22 1.29
N LYS A 555 16.33 -30.68 2.15
CA LYS A 555 15.16 -31.46 1.73
C LYS A 555 14.36 -30.73 0.66
N ASN A 556 14.05 -29.45 0.88
CA ASN A 556 13.20 -28.66 -0.01
C ASN A 556 13.94 -28.23 -1.28
N PHE A 557 15.26 -28.09 -1.25
CA PHE A 557 16.06 -27.89 -2.45
C PHE A 557 15.86 -29.04 -3.46
N TYR A 558 15.89 -30.30 -3.00
CA TYR A 558 15.65 -31.47 -3.86
C TYR A 558 14.18 -31.59 -4.29
N ARG A 559 13.23 -31.24 -3.43
CA ARG A 559 11.78 -31.24 -3.74
C ARG A 559 11.36 -30.09 -4.67
N PHE A 560 12.16 -29.03 -4.76
CA PHE A 560 11.77 -27.80 -5.45
C PHE A 560 11.37 -28.06 -6.92
N LYS A 561 12.09 -28.90 -7.64
CA LYS A 561 11.81 -29.18 -9.06
C LYS A 561 10.43 -29.83 -9.26
N SER A 562 10.07 -30.77 -8.41
CA SER A 562 8.75 -31.42 -8.42
C SER A 562 7.64 -30.42 -8.02
N ALA A 563 7.82 -29.72 -6.90
CA ALA A 563 6.87 -28.72 -6.42
C ALA A 563 6.66 -27.58 -7.44
N LYS A 564 7.72 -27.16 -8.12
CA LYS A 564 7.63 -26.16 -9.20
C LYS A 564 6.77 -26.66 -10.37
N LYS A 565 6.93 -27.92 -10.77
CA LYS A 565 6.12 -28.53 -11.85
C LYS A 565 4.64 -28.57 -11.44
N GLU A 566 4.38 -29.03 -10.23
CA GLU A 566 3.02 -29.11 -9.68
C GLU A 566 2.37 -27.74 -9.52
N MET A 567 3.08 -26.76 -8.92
CA MET A 567 2.59 -25.39 -8.80
C MET A 567 2.25 -24.80 -10.17
N LYS A 568 3.11 -24.99 -11.16
CA LYS A 568 2.87 -24.48 -12.52
C LYS A 568 1.62 -25.08 -13.16
N ASN A 569 1.31 -26.34 -12.89
CA ASN A 569 0.11 -27.02 -13.39
C ASN A 569 -1.15 -26.56 -12.63
N SER A 570 -1.03 -26.30 -11.34
CA SER A 570 -2.14 -25.91 -10.45
C SER A 570 -2.48 -24.42 -10.51
N LEU A 571 -1.51 -23.59 -10.84
CA LEU A 571 -1.64 -22.13 -10.83
C LEU A 571 -2.82 -21.61 -11.67
N PRO A 572 -3.05 -22.08 -12.93
CA PRO A 572 -4.19 -21.59 -13.72
C PRO A 572 -5.55 -21.84 -13.05
N TYR A 573 -5.68 -22.94 -12.32
CA TYR A 573 -6.91 -23.24 -11.58
C TYR A 573 -6.99 -22.39 -10.29
N LEU A 574 -5.94 -22.37 -9.47
CA LEU A 574 -5.91 -21.63 -8.18
C LEU A 574 -6.10 -20.12 -8.36
N THR A 575 -5.82 -19.61 -9.56
CA THR A 575 -6.01 -18.20 -9.92
C THR A 575 -7.16 -17.98 -10.90
N SER A 576 -8.11 -18.91 -10.97
CA SER A 576 -9.28 -18.81 -11.84
C SER A 576 -10.49 -18.21 -11.11
N LYS A 577 -11.39 -17.60 -11.90
CA LYS A 577 -12.72 -17.20 -11.43
C LYS A 577 -13.50 -18.39 -10.87
N LEU A 578 -13.37 -19.55 -11.49
CA LEU A 578 -14.04 -20.78 -11.09
C LEU A 578 -13.63 -21.26 -9.70
N PHE A 579 -12.32 -21.17 -9.39
CA PHE A 579 -11.81 -21.51 -8.06
C PHE A 579 -12.50 -20.68 -6.97
N TRP A 580 -12.50 -19.36 -7.12
CA TRP A 580 -13.11 -18.46 -6.15
C TRP A 580 -14.62 -18.63 -6.07
N TYR A 581 -15.29 -18.82 -7.22
CA TYR A 581 -16.72 -19.08 -7.25
C TYR A 581 -17.11 -20.32 -6.44
N LYS A 582 -16.37 -21.41 -6.59
CA LYS A 582 -16.56 -22.64 -5.78
C LYS A 582 -16.34 -22.40 -4.30
N LYS A 583 -15.31 -21.62 -3.94
CA LYS A 583 -15.04 -21.30 -2.51
C LYS A 583 -16.15 -20.46 -1.86
N PHE A 584 -16.75 -19.54 -2.60
CA PHE A 584 -17.85 -18.71 -2.09
C PHE A 584 -19.19 -19.45 -1.99
N ASN A 585 -19.40 -20.53 -2.72
CA ASN A 585 -20.65 -21.27 -2.77
C ASN A 585 -20.62 -22.61 -1.99
N LYS A 586 -19.51 -22.97 -1.34
CA LYS A 586 -19.31 -24.25 -0.66
C LYS A 586 -20.40 -24.56 0.39
N LYS A 587 -20.98 -23.55 1.06
CA LYS A 587 -22.06 -23.72 2.05
C LYS A 587 -23.46 -23.96 1.45
N SER A 588 -23.67 -23.72 0.16
CA SER A 588 -24.96 -24.04 -0.46
C SER A 588 -25.12 -25.53 -0.78
N GLU A 589 -24.02 -26.27 -0.89
CA GLU A 589 -24.03 -27.70 -1.16
C GLU A 589 -24.03 -28.57 0.11
N ASP A 590 -23.52 -28.09 1.25
CA ASP A 590 -23.53 -28.80 2.53
C ASP A 590 -24.89 -28.70 3.29
N LYS A 591 -25.90 -28.07 2.71
CA LYS A 591 -27.25 -27.92 3.28
C LYS A 591 -28.32 -28.74 2.57
N TYR A 592 -27.93 -29.66 1.67
CA TYR A 592 -28.87 -30.59 1.03
C TYR A 592 -28.46 -32.04 1.24
#